data_0088d13378d050a4c6b9c581ef32ce21
#
_entry.id   0088d13378d050a4c6b9c581ef32ce21
#
_cell.length_a   1.000
_cell.length_b   1.000
_cell.length_c   1.000
_cell.angle_alpha   90.00
_cell.angle_beta   90.00
_cell.angle_gamma   90.00
#
_symmetry.space_group_name_H-M   'P 1'
#
loop_
_entity.id
_entity.type
_entity.pdbx_description
1 polymer ?
#
loop_
_entity_poly.entity_id
_entity_poly.type
_entity_poly.pdbx_seq_one_letter_code
_entity_poly.pdbx_strand_id
1 'polypeptide(L)'
;MKRAIRANFDESASAYDAYEARTGRFAALAERLAAEMEPRGRVLDAGAGTGASAAAFATSADALVALDASLGMLRENPTERRVVGDFDRLPFRDATFDAVAFTASLFLVPEPAAAVAEAKRILRPGGVVGAVALDGWTVHGGDALAGLDRESRSPASTDEVVAALDSAFETTTGTWSFDSSGDDLRAFHAIPALAARLYPELPTDERVVRATETLADVEGPLEQHWRWVVGRVA
;
A
#
# COMPACT_ATOMS: atom_id res chain seq x y z
N MET A 1 -18.16 -3.16 -3.63
CA MET A 1 -16.96 -2.42 -3.24
C MET A 1 -15.69 -3.04 -3.80
N LYS A 2 -15.23 -4.25 -3.43
CA LYS A 2 -13.97 -4.89 -3.91
C LYS A 2 -13.81 -4.95 -5.43
N ARG A 3 -14.88 -5.24 -6.20
CA ARG A 3 -14.83 -5.28 -7.67
C ARG A 3 -14.51 -3.91 -8.28
N ALA A 4 -15.03 -2.83 -7.69
CA ALA A 4 -14.73 -1.47 -8.13
C ALA A 4 -13.29 -1.07 -7.78
N ILE A 5 -12.82 -1.43 -6.58
CA ILE A 5 -11.42 -1.21 -6.17
C ILE A 5 -10.48 -1.90 -7.15
N ARG A 6 -10.71 -3.19 -7.44
CA ARG A 6 -9.91 -3.95 -8.40
C ARG A 6 -9.89 -3.31 -9.80
N ALA A 7 -11.05 -2.91 -10.31
CA ALA A 7 -11.14 -2.27 -11.63
C ALA A 7 -10.33 -0.96 -11.69
N ASN A 8 -10.37 -0.16 -10.64
CA ASN A 8 -9.56 1.07 -10.55
C ASN A 8 -8.06 0.76 -10.61
N PHE A 9 -7.59 -0.32 -9.96
CA PHE A 9 -6.19 -0.72 -10.02
C PHE A 9 -5.79 -1.32 -11.37
N ASP A 10 -6.67 -2.05 -12.05
CA ASP A 10 -6.42 -2.58 -13.40
C ASP A 10 -6.10 -1.47 -14.41
N GLU A 11 -6.61 -0.25 -14.19
CA GLU A 11 -6.39 0.95 -15.02
C GLU A 11 -5.23 1.83 -14.51
N SER A 12 -4.61 1.50 -13.38
CA SER A 12 -3.66 2.39 -12.69
C SER A 12 -2.19 2.06 -12.93
N ALA A 13 -1.84 0.93 -13.55
CA ALA A 13 -0.46 0.44 -13.62
C ALA A 13 0.53 1.49 -14.17
N SER A 14 0.25 2.09 -15.32
CA SER A 14 1.13 3.10 -15.92
C SER A 14 1.27 4.38 -15.08
N ALA A 15 0.20 4.79 -14.39
CA ALA A 15 0.24 5.96 -13.52
C ALA A 15 1.03 5.68 -12.23
N TYR A 16 0.94 4.45 -11.70
CA TYR A 16 1.79 4.00 -10.58
C TYR A 16 3.26 4.02 -10.96
N ASP A 17 3.62 3.46 -12.13
CA ASP A 17 4.99 3.43 -12.61
C ASP A 17 5.54 4.84 -12.87
N ALA A 18 4.72 5.75 -13.42
CA ALA A 18 5.10 7.14 -13.63
C ALA A 18 5.35 7.87 -12.29
N TYR A 19 4.50 7.65 -11.27
CA TYR A 19 4.72 8.19 -9.94
C TYR A 19 5.98 7.60 -9.29
N GLU A 20 6.18 6.29 -9.39
CA GLU A 20 7.36 5.62 -8.86
C GLU A 20 8.65 6.09 -9.55
N ALA A 21 8.66 6.18 -10.87
CA ALA A 21 9.81 6.69 -11.64
C ALA A 21 10.17 8.14 -11.25
N ARG A 22 9.18 8.94 -10.87
CA ARG A 22 9.37 10.31 -10.40
C ARG A 22 9.92 10.38 -8.98
N THR A 23 9.39 9.57 -8.06
CA THR A 23 9.58 9.76 -6.61
C THR A 23 10.40 8.65 -5.94
N GLY A 24 10.45 7.45 -6.51
CA GLY A 24 11.01 6.25 -5.86
C GLY A 24 10.30 5.88 -4.55
N ARG A 25 9.07 6.34 -4.35
CA ARG A 25 8.41 6.32 -3.05
C ARG A 25 8.09 4.92 -2.57
N PHE A 26 7.51 4.10 -3.43
CA PHE A 26 7.09 2.76 -3.02
C PHE A 26 8.28 1.82 -2.82
N ALA A 27 9.34 1.95 -3.63
CA ALA A 27 10.59 1.24 -3.41
C ALA A 27 11.23 1.65 -2.08
N ALA A 28 11.33 2.95 -1.78
CA ALA A 28 11.88 3.43 -0.52
C ALA A 28 11.07 2.98 0.70
N LEU A 29 9.73 2.90 0.61
CA LEU A 29 8.88 2.34 1.65
C LEU A 29 9.15 0.84 1.87
N ALA A 30 9.29 0.08 0.77
CA ALA A 30 9.58 -1.35 0.84
C ALA A 30 10.97 -1.63 1.43
N GLU A 31 11.99 -0.86 1.05
CA GLU A 31 13.34 -0.97 1.61
C GLU A 31 13.35 -0.72 3.11
N ARG A 32 12.68 0.35 3.57
CA ARG A 32 12.56 0.66 4.99
C ARG A 32 11.77 -0.42 5.74
N LEU A 33 10.64 -0.89 5.16
CA LEU A 33 9.85 -1.96 5.75
C LEU A 33 10.64 -3.27 5.84
N ALA A 34 11.40 -3.62 4.81
CA ALA A 34 12.26 -4.80 4.83
C ALA A 34 13.34 -4.70 5.92
N ALA A 35 13.89 -3.52 6.18
CA ALA A 35 14.85 -3.30 7.26
C ALA A 35 14.22 -3.52 8.66
N GLU A 36 12.98 -3.08 8.89
CA GLU A 36 12.27 -3.29 10.15
C GLU A 36 11.80 -4.74 10.34
N MET A 37 11.38 -5.39 9.27
CA MET A 37 10.91 -6.77 9.28
C MET A 37 12.05 -7.79 9.42
N GLU A 38 13.19 -7.51 8.79
CA GLU A 38 14.29 -8.47 8.56
C GLU A 38 13.77 -9.81 7.96
N PRO A 39 13.01 -9.76 6.84
CA PRO A 39 12.34 -10.94 6.32
C PRO A 39 13.35 -11.96 5.81
N ARG A 40 13.08 -13.24 6.02
CA ARG A 40 13.90 -14.37 5.55
C ARG A 40 13.00 -15.45 4.97
N GLY A 41 13.59 -16.41 4.30
CA GLY A 41 12.87 -17.57 3.79
C GLY A 41 11.89 -17.25 2.68
N ARG A 42 10.66 -17.71 2.79
CA ARG A 42 9.60 -17.45 1.80
C ARG A 42 8.80 -16.20 2.17
N VAL A 43 8.85 -15.20 1.32
CA VAL A 43 8.20 -13.90 1.51
C VAL A 43 6.99 -13.77 0.57
N LEU A 44 5.87 -13.33 1.11
CA LEU A 44 4.69 -12.88 0.36
C LEU A 44 4.67 -11.35 0.35
N ASP A 45 4.72 -10.76 -0.84
CA ASP A 45 4.42 -9.36 -1.07
C ASP A 45 2.94 -9.24 -1.45
N ALA A 46 2.13 -8.79 -0.49
CA ALA A 46 0.67 -8.73 -0.62
C ALA A 46 0.22 -7.32 -1.02
N GLY A 47 -0.37 -7.20 -2.22
CA GLY A 47 -0.61 -5.94 -2.91
C GLY A 47 0.65 -5.45 -3.62
N ALA A 48 1.34 -6.38 -4.26
CA ALA A 48 2.65 -6.16 -4.90
C ALA A 48 2.62 -5.17 -6.08
N GLY A 49 1.44 -4.86 -6.60
CA GLY A 49 1.26 -3.92 -7.69
C GLY A 49 2.14 -4.23 -8.89
N THR A 50 2.76 -3.21 -9.47
CA THR A 50 3.70 -3.30 -10.60
C THR A 50 5.11 -3.75 -10.17
N GLY A 51 5.36 -3.96 -8.86
CA GLY A 51 6.58 -4.57 -8.34
C GLY A 51 7.65 -3.61 -7.85
N ALA A 52 7.31 -2.38 -7.49
CA ALA A 52 8.25 -1.42 -6.89
C ALA A 52 8.93 -1.98 -5.62
N SER A 53 8.23 -2.84 -4.85
CA SER A 53 8.71 -3.53 -3.65
C SER A 53 9.60 -4.75 -3.91
N ALA A 54 9.55 -5.31 -5.13
CA ALA A 54 10.15 -6.61 -5.44
C ALA A 54 11.66 -6.67 -5.13
N ALA A 55 12.42 -5.63 -5.49
CA ALA A 55 13.86 -5.59 -5.27
C ALA A 55 14.22 -5.62 -3.77
N ALA A 56 13.47 -4.88 -2.95
CA ALA A 56 13.71 -4.79 -1.51
C ALA A 56 13.57 -6.15 -0.82
N PHE A 57 12.52 -6.90 -1.14
CA PHE A 57 12.29 -8.21 -0.54
C PHE A 57 13.13 -9.33 -1.16
N ALA A 58 13.46 -9.25 -2.45
CA ALA A 58 14.26 -10.28 -3.12
C ALA A 58 15.69 -10.41 -2.57
N THR A 59 16.24 -9.36 -1.96
CA THR A 59 17.61 -9.39 -1.40
C THR A 59 17.77 -10.31 -0.20
N SER A 60 16.69 -10.55 0.56
CA SER A 60 16.69 -11.33 1.80
C SER A 60 15.82 -12.59 1.74
N ALA A 61 14.99 -12.75 0.69
CA ALA A 61 14.11 -13.88 0.53
C ALA A 61 14.78 -15.05 -0.22
N ASP A 62 14.56 -16.28 0.24
CA ASP A 62 14.86 -17.49 -0.54
C ASP A 62 13.86 -17.66 -1.68
N ALA A 63 12.65 -17.17 -1.51
CA ALA A 63 11.60 -17.14 -2.51
C ALA A 63 10.63 -15.98 -2.25
N LEU A 64 10.42 -15.17 -3.29
CA LEU A 64 9.42 -14.08 -3.28
C LEU A 64 8.19 -14.50 -4.09
N VAL A 65 7.01 -14.25 -3.54
CA VAL A 65 5.72 -14.41 -4.22
C VAL A 65 5.02 -13.05 -4.20
N ALA A 66 4.67 -12.54 -5.38
CA ALA A 66 3.86 -11.33 -5.53
C ALA A 66 2.38 -11.70 -5.63
N LEU A 67 1.54 -11.12 -4.78
CA LEU A 67 0.09 -11.26 -4.86
C LEU A 67 -0.56 -9.90 -5.02
N ASP A 68 -1.49 -9.82 -5.96
CA ASP A 68 -2.35 -8.64 -6.13
C ASP A 68 -3.73 -9.07 -6.63
N ALA A 69 -4.76 -8.29 -6.33
CA ALA A 69 -6.11 -8.52 -6.85
C ALA A 69 -6.22 -8.09 -8.32
N SER A 70 -5.39 -7.15 -8.77
CA SER A 70 -5.34 -6.63 -10.14
C SER A 70 -4.42 -7.46 -11.02
N LEU A 71 -4.97 -8.06 -12.06
CA LEU A 71 -4.18 -8.70 -13.10
C LEU A 71 -3.41 -7.67 -13.94
N GLY A 72 -3.96 -6.48 -14.13
CA GLY A 72 -3.31 -5.37 -14.84
C GLY A 72 -1.98 -5.00 -14.18
N MET A 73 -1.98 -4.81 -12.87
CA MET A 73 -0.79 -4.53 -12.08
C MET A 73 0.23 -5.67 -12.16
N LEU A 74 -0.19 -6.93 -11.96
CA LEU A 74 0.71 -8.08 -11.96
C LEU A 74 1.34 -8.37 -13.32
N ARG A 75 0.79 -7.90 -14.43
CA ARG A 75 1.42 -8.07 -15.75
C ARG A 75 2.73 -7.31 -15.87
N GLU A 76 2.82 -6.15 -15.22
CA GLU A 76 4.02 -5.31 -15.20
C GLU A 76 5.00 -5.72 -14.10
N ASN A 77 4.56 -6.55 -13.13
CA ASN A 77 5.39 -6.98 -11.99
C ASN A 77 6.51 -7.93 -12.43
N PRO A 78 7.79 -7.64 -12.12
CA PRO A 78 8.93 -8.45 -12.55
C PRO A 78 9.10 -9.76 -11.78
N THR A 79 8.37 -9.97 -10.68
CA THR A 79 8.49 -11.18 -9.85
C THR A 79 8.08 -12.42 -10.64
N GLU A 80 8.88 -13.48 -10.60
CA GLU A 80 8.58 -14.73 -11.31
C GLU A 80 7.28 -15.39 -10.86
N ARG A 81 7.04 -15.41 -9.53
CA ARG A 81 5.88 -16.06 -8.91
C ARG A 81 4.82 -15.02 -8.60
N ARG A 82 3.84 -14.92 -9.48
CA ARG A 82 2.73 -13.96 -9.38
C ARG A 82 1.42 -14.71 -9.20
N VAL A 83 0.60 -14.25 -8.25
CA VAL A 83 -0.68 -14.86 -7.91
C VAL A 83 -1.76 -13.78 -7.87
N VAL A 84 -2.83 -13.96 -8.64
CA VAL A 84 -4.02 -13.11 -8.51
C VAL A 84 -4.82 -13.61 -7.31
N GLY A 85 -5.03 -12.74 -6.33
CA GLY A 85 -5.73 -13.10 -5.09
C GLY A 85 -6.20 -11.90 -4.29
N ASP A 86 -7.10 -12.15 -3.36
CA ASP A 86 -7.65 -11.16 -2.44
C ASP A 86 -7.08 -11.39 -1.04
N PHE A 87 -6.84 -10.32 -0.28
CA PHE A 87 -6.19 -10.37 1.04
C PHE A 87 -7.02 -11.12 2.09
N ASP A 88 -8.35 -11.02 2.03
CA ASP A 88 -9.24 -11.67 2.99
C ASP A 88 -9.48 -13.16 2.67
N ARG A 89 -8.88 -13.67 1.61
CA ARG A 89 -8.92 -15.07 1.23
C ARG A 89 -7.69 -15.47 0.44
N LEU A 90 -6.56 -15.55 1.13
CA LEU A 90 -5.28 -15.87 0.50
C LEU A 90 -5.25 -17.31 -0.02
N PRO A 91 -4.89 -17.56 -1.31
CA PRO A 91 -4.94 -18.88 -1.93
C PRO A 91 -3.73 -19.77 -1.53
N PHE A 92 -3.33 -19.71 -0.28
CA PHE A 92 -2.20 -20.45 0.26
C PHE A 92 -2.62 -21.32 1.44
N ARG A 93 -1.88 -22.40 1.68
CA ARG A 93 -2.05 -23.25 2.84
C ARG A 93 -1.54 -22.56 4.11
N ASP A 94 -2.00 -23.02 5.26
CA ASP A 94 -1.50 -22.59 6.56
C ASP A 94 0.02 -22.79 6.66
N ALA A 95 0.69 -21.94 7.42
CA ALA A 95 2.12 -22.01 7.71
C ALA A 95 3.01 -22.20 6.46
N THR A 96 2.72 -21.43 5.39
CA THR A 96 3.44 -21.50 4.11
C THR A 96 4.57 -20.50 4.02
N PHE A 97 4.42 -19.33 4.64
CA PHE A 97 5.35 -18.20 4.52
C PHE A 97 6.09 -17.92 5.82
N ASP A 98 7.29 -17.39 5.69
CA ASP A 98 8.10 -16.91 6.80
C ASP A 98 7.91 -15.41 7.03
N ALA A 99 7.50 -14.68 5.98
CA ALA A 99 7.16 -13.26 6.06
C ALA A 99 6.01 -12.88 5.13
N VAL A 100 5.19 -11.90 5.55
CA VAL A 100 4.13 -11.27 4.75
C VAL A 100 4.28 -9.75 4.84
N ALA A 101 4.40 -9.08 3.70
CA ALA A 101 4.52 -7.63 3.62
C ALA A 101 3.29 -7.01 2.93
N PHE A 102 2.79 -5.90 3.48
CA PHE A 102 1.74 -5.06 2.92
C PHE A 102 2.30 -3.64 2.70
N THR A 103 3.08 -3.46 1.64
CA THR A 103 3.67 -2.16 1.33
C THR A 103 2.63 -1.26 0.68
N ALA A 104 2.15 -0.26 1.41
CA ALA A 104 1.14 0.71 0.96
C ALA A 104 -0.15 0.08 0.41
N SER A 105 -0.58 -1.09 0.94
CA SER A 105 -1.69 -1.85 0.37
C SER A 105 -2.82 -2.18 1.35
N LEU A 106 -2.53 -2.47 2.62
CA LEU A 106 -3.53 -2.98 3.59
C LEU A 106 -4.62 -1.94 3.92
N PHE A 107 -4.34 -0.65 3.89
CA PHE A 107 -5.34 0.41 4.11
C PHE A 107 -6.31 0.61 2.91
N LEU A 108 -6.09 -0.12 1.81
CA LEU A 108 -6.95 -0.11 0.63
C LEU A 108 -8.12 -1.09 0.74
N VAL A 109 -8.16 -1.92 1.77
CA VAL A 109 -9.26 -2.88 1.99
C VAL A 109 -10.22 -2.39 3.06
N PRO A 110 -11.52 -2.70 2.94
CA PRO A 110 -12.54 -2.26 3.90
C PRO A 110 -12.41 -2.88 5.30
N GLU A 111 -11.87 -4.09 5.36
CA GLU A 111 -11.77 -4.89 6.58
C GLU A 111 -10.34 -5.41 6.77
N PRO A 112 -9.41 -4.58 7.28
CA PRO A 112 -8.02 -4.99 7.49
C PRO A 112 -7.89 -6.21 8.40
N ALA A 113 -8.78 -6.37 9.39
CA ALA A 113 -8.75 -7.49 10.32
C ALA A 113 -8.90 -8.86 9.62
N ALA A 114 -9.70 -8.95 8.55
CA ALA A 114 -9.84 -10.19 7.78
C ALA A 114 -8.53 -10.52 7.02
N ALA A 115 -7.90 -9.53 6.42
CA ALA A 115 -6.62 -9.69 5.75
C ALA A 115 -5.48 -10.07 6.73
N VAL A 116 -5.48 -9.46 7.91
CA VAL A 116 -4.53 -9.76 8.99
C VAL A 116 -4.72 -11.19 9.53
N ALA A 117 -5.96 -11.66 9.68
CA ALA A 117 -6.25 -13.04 10.08
C ALA A 117 -5.71 -14.05 9.04
N GLU A 118 -5.87 -13.78 7.76
CA GLU A 118 -5.34 -14.60 6.68
C GLU A 118 -3.80 -14.57 6.65
N ALA A 119 -3.18 -13.39 6.85
CA ALA A 119 -1.73 -13.28 6.98
C ALA A 119 -1.21 -14.14 8.14
N LYS A 120 -1.88 -14.08 9.31
CA LYS A 120 -1.54 -14.92 10.47
C LYS A 120 -1.67 -16.41 10.17
N ARG A 121 -2.73 -16.81 9.48
CA ARG A 121 -2.95 -18.23 9.11
C ARG A 121 -1.84 -18.78 8.21
N ILE A 122 -1.38 -18.00 7.22
CA ILE A 122 -0.37 -18.47 6.27
C ILE A 122 1.06 -18.33 6.79
N LEU A 123 1.29 -17.55 7.85
CA LEU A 123 2.60 -17.43 8.48
C LEU A 123 2.93 -18.67 9.31
N ARG A 124 4.20 -19.06 9.31
CA ARG A 124 4.76 -20.07 10.20
C ARG A 124 4.90 -19.54 11.61
N PRO A 125 4.99 -20.39 12.63
CA PRO A 125 5.45 -19.99 13.96
C PRO A 125 6.76 -19.22 13.87
N GLY A 126 6.85 -18.08 14.56
CA GLY A 126 8.01 -17.18 14.49
C GLY A 126 8.07 -16.32 13.23
N GLY A 127 7.10 -16.43 12.32
CA GLY A 127 7.01 -15.61 11.11
C GLY A 127 6.71 -14.14 11.39
N VAL A 128 7.02 -13.26 10.44
CA VAL A 128 6.89 -11.81 10.56
C VAL A 128 5.88 -11.24 9.57
N VAL A 129 5.08 -10.30 10.02
CA VAL A 129 4.22 -9.47 9.15
C VAL A 129 4.64 -8.02 9.25
N GLY A 130 4.61 -7.30 8.14
CA GLY A 130 4.83 -5.86 8.10
C GLY A 130 3.80 -5.14 7.25
N ALA A 131 3.41 -3.95 7.66
CA ALA A 131 2.54 -3.09 6.87
C ALA A 131 3.02 -1.64 6.91
N VAL A 132 2.78 -0.92 5.81
CA VAL A 132 2.95 0.53 5.72
C VAL A 132 1.65 1.15 5.22
N ALA A 133 1.15 2.16 5.94
CA ALA A 133 -0.06 2.88 5.60
C ALA A 133 0.19 4.39 5.55
N LEU A 134 -0.48 5.08 4.63
CA LEU A 134 -0.39 6.52 4.46
C LEU A 134 -1.16 7.23 5.59
N ASP A 135 -0.47 8.01 6.41
CA ASP A 135 -1.08 8.87 7.43
C ASP A 135 -1.60 10.18 6.82
N GLY A 136 -0.89 10.73 5.83
CA GLY A 136 -1.34 11.95 5.17
C GLY A 136 -0.21 12.79 4.59
N TRP A 137 -0.57 14.02 4.28
CA TRP A 137 0.32 15.03 3.73
C TRP A 137 0.21 16.30 4.56
N THR A 138 1.32 16.94 4.87
CA THR A 138 1.33 18.22 5.55
C THR A 138 2.01 19.30 4.71
N VAL A 139 1.52 20.53 4.87
CA VAL A 139 2.13 21.76 4.35
C VAL A 139 2.21 22.76 5.48
N HIS A 140 3.38 23.35 5.73
CA HIS A 140 3.62 24.25 6.86
C HIS A 140 3.12 23.70 8.21
N GLY A 141 3.16 22.37 8.41
CA GLY A 141 2.72 21.69 9.63
C GLY A 141 1.21 21.47 9.76
N GLY A 142 0.41 21.90 8.78
CA GLY A 142 -1.03 21.65 8.70
C GLY A 142 -1.37 20.56 7.66
N ASP A 143 -2.56 19.94 7.77
CA ASP A 143 -3.04 18.97 6.76
C ASP A 143 -3.15 19.64 5.39
N ALA A 144 -2.37 19.17 4.42
CA ALA A 144 -2.35 19.68 3.05
C ALA A 144 -3.69 19.48 2.30
N LEU A 145 -4.54 18.61 2.81
CA LEU A 145 -5.85 18.30 2.26
C LEU A 145 -6.99 18.89 3.13
N ALA A 146 -6.66 19.77 4.11
CA ALA A 146 -7.65 20.44 4.94
C ALA A 146 -8.57 21.30 4.09
N GLY A 147 -9.87 21.22 4.35
CA GLY A 147 -10.88 22.01 3.63
C GLY A 147 -11.28 21.47 2.26
N LEU A 148 -10.66 20.39 1.78
CA LEU A 148 -11.17 19.72 0.59
C LEU A 148 -12.48 19.00 0.92
N ASP A 149 -13.50 19.27 0.09
CA ASP A 149 -14.75 18.52 0.12
C ASP A 149 -14.46 17.13 -0.47
N ARG A 150 -14.29 16.15 0.41
CA ARG A 150 -13.98 14.77 0.05
C ARG A 150 -15.24 13.92 0.20
N GLU A 151 -15.70 13.37 -0.90
CA GLU A 151 -16.85 12.46 -0.91
C GLU A 151 -16.54 11.10 -0.23
N SER A 152 -15.27 10.72 -0.17
CA SER A 152 -14.86 9.42 0.41
C SER A 152 -13.56 9.54 1.21
N ARG A 153 -13.43 8.61 2.18
CA ARG A 153 -12.17 8.35 2.88
C ARG A 153 -11.57 7.05 2.34
N SER A 154 -10.34 6.76 2.73
CA SER A 154 -9.76 5.41 2.55
C SER A 154 -10.75 4.36 3.06
N PRO A 155 -10.82 3.18 2.43
CA PRO A 155 -11.63 2.07 2.95
C PRO A 155 -11.30 1.75 4.41
N ALA A 156 -10.02 1.83 4.80
CA ALA A 156 -9.59 1.78 6.19
C ALA A 156 -8.65 2.95 6.52
N SER A 157 -8.71 3.44 7.76
CA SER A 157 -7.73 4.38 8.30
C SER A 157 -6.43 3.67 8.68
N THR A 158 -5.36 4.44 8.83
CA THR A 158 -4.08 3.91 9.33
C THR A 158 -4.23 3.34 10.74
N ASP A 159 -5.05 3.97 11.61
CA ASP A 159 -5.32 3.46 12.96
C ASP A 159 -6.04 2.11 12.94
N GLU A 160 -6.95 1.88 12.01
CA GLU A 160 -7.62 0.57 11.84
C GLU A 160 -6.63 -0.51 11.36
N VAL A 161 -5.67 -0.16 10.51
CA VAL A 161 -4.58 -1.09 10.10
C VAL A 161 -3.69 -1.44 11.30
N VAL A 162 -3.27 -0.46 12.08
CA VAL A 162 -2.48 -0.68 13.31
C VAL A 162 -3.25 -1.56 14.28
N ALA A 163 -4.50 -1.20 14.61
CA ALA A 163 -5.32 -1.96 15.56
C ALA A 163 -5.57 -3.40 15.10
N ALA A 164 -5.74 -3.64 13.80
CA ALA A 164 -5.89 -4.98 13.27
C ALA A 164 -4.64 -5.84 13.49
N LEU A 165 -3.45 -5.28 13.26
CA LEU A 165 -2.18 -5.98 13.49
C LEU A 165 -1.92 -6.19 14.99
N ASP A 166 -2.12 -5.17 15.84
CA ASP A 166 -1.96 -5.25 17.30
C ASP A 166 -2.86 -6.33 17.94
N SER A 167 -4.05 -6.53 17.37
CA SER A 167 -4.98 -7.56 17.86
C SER A 167 -4.52 -9.00 17.59
N ALA A 168 -3.62 -9.20 16.62
CA ALA A 168 -3.24 -10.51 16.12
C ALA A 168 -1.78 -10.90 16.41
N PHE A 169 -0.91 -9.91 16.61
CA PHE A 169 0.55 -10.08 16.74
C PHE A 169 1.12 -9.26 17.91
N GLU A 170 2.31 -9.60 18.36
CA GLU A 170 3.13 -8.68 19.14
C GLU A 170 3.77 -7.68 18.17
N THR A 171 3.41 -6.40 18.29
CA THR A 171 3.79 -5.40 17.29
C THR A 171 4.76 -4.34 17.81
N THR A 172 5.52 -3.79 16.88
CA THR A 172 6.22 -2.50 16.99
C THR A 172 5.74 -1.60 15.87
N THR A 173 5.69 -0.29 16.12
CA THR A 173 5.23 0.70 15.14
C THR A 173 6.06 1.97 15.19
N GLY A 174 6.11 2.70 14.10
CA GLY A 174 6.76 3.99 14.01
C GLY A 174 6.27 4.77 12.78
N THR A 175 6.86 5.93 12.56
CA THR A 175 6.49 6.82 11.45
C THR A 175 7.69 7.16 10.61
N TRP A 176 7.45 7.36 9.32
CA TRP A 176 8.41 7.92 8.38
C TRP A 176 7.81 9.14 7.69
N SER A 177 8.65 10.15 7.52
CA SER A 177 8.33 11.32 6.69
C SER A 177 9.24 11.36 5.47
N PHE A 178 8.72 11.93 4.42
CA PHE A 178 9.45 12.16 3.19
C PHE A 178 9.16 13.56 2.68
N ASP A 179 10.21 14.30 2.35
CA ASP A 179 10.08 15.55 1.64
C ASP A 179 9.33 15.35 0.33
N SER A 180 8.46 16.28 0.00
CA SER A 180 7.58 16.20 -1.14
C SER A 180 7.21 17.59 -1.66
N SER A 181 6.47 17.64 -2.74
CA SER A 181 6.03 18.87 -3.40
C SER A 181 4.55 18.82 -3.77
N GLY A 182 3.96 19.96 -4.12
CA GLY A 182 2.62 20.02 -4.68
C GLY A 182 2.48 19.19 -5.95
N ASP A 183 3.54 19.13 -6.77
CA ASP A 183 3.56 18.28 -7.96
C ASP A 183 3.52 16.79 -7.62
N ASP A 184 4.22 16.35 -6.56
CA ASP A 184 4.18 14.96 -6.11
C ASP A 184 2.83 14.59 -5.53
N LEU A 185 2.20 15.52 -4.79
CA LEU A 185 0.84 15.36 -4.29
C LEU A 185 -0.16 15.20 -5.46
N ARG A 186 -0.08 16.06 -6.47
CA ARG A 186 -0.91 15.96 -7.69
C ARG A 186 -0.65 14.68 -8.44
N ALA A 187 0.61 14.30 -8.65
CA ALA A 187 0.99 13.06 -9.33
C ALA A 187 0.48 11.81 -8.59
N PHE A 188 0.51 11.80 -7.25
CA PHE A 188 -0.05 10.74 -6.43
C PHE A 188 -1.57 10.61 -6.63
N HIS A 189 -2.29 11.73 -6.61
CA HIS A 189 -3.74 11.73 -6.79
C HIS A 189 -4.19 11.68 -8.26
N ALA A 190 -3.27 11.78 -9.22
CA ALA A 190 -3.51 11.47 -10.63
C ALA A 190 -3.53 9.95 -10.93
N ILE A 191 -3.12 9.12 -9.98
CA ILE A 191 -3.28 7.66 -10.08
C ILE A 191 -4.79 7.34 -9.98
N PRO A 192 -5.40 6.67 -10.98
CA PRO A 192 -6.85 6.43 -11.02
C PRO A 192 -7.44 5.81 -9.76
N ALA A 193 -6.75 4.83 -9.16
CA ALA A 193 -7.18 4.20 -7.93
C ALA A 193 -7.15 5.17 -6.73
N LEU A 194 -6.25 6.14 -6.71
CA LEU A 194 -6.13 7.14 -5.65
C LEU A 194 -7.05 8.33 -5.88
N ALA A 195 -7.26 8.75 -7.13
CA ALA A 195 -8.29 9.73 -7.50
C ALA A 195 -9.69 9.26 -7.08
N ALA A 196 -9.97 7.95 -7.19
CA ALA A 196 -11.22 7.34 -6.74
C ALA A 196 -11.47 7.47 -5.23
N ARG A 197 -10.46 7.81 -4.43
CA ARG A 197 -10.60 8.06 -2.99
C ARG A 197 -11.09 9.48 -2.69
N LEU A 198 -10.90 10.40 -3.64
CA LEU A 198 -11.42 11.76 -3.54
C LEU A 198 -12.80 11.87 -4.21
N TYR A 199 -12.96 11.22 -5.37
CA TYR A 199 -14.16 11.33 -6.21
C TYR A 199 -14.61 9.94 -6.71
N PRO A 200 -15.17 9.09 -5.82
CA PRO A 200 -15.51 7.70 -6.15
C PRO A 200 -16.64 7.56 -7.18
N GLU A 201 -17.55 8.54 -7.24
CA GLU A 201 -18.74 8.50 -8.10
C GLU A 201 -18.45 8.96 -9.54
N LEU A 202 -17.30 9.63 -9.80
CA LEU A 202 -16.95 10.10 -11.13
C LEU A 202 -16.33 8.98 -11.99
N PRO A 203 -16.50 9.02 -13.33
CA PRO A 203 -15.73 8.20 -14.27
C PRO A 203 -14.22 8.41 -14.08
N THR A 204 -13.40 7.41 -14.46
CA THR A 204 -11.95 7.39 -14.19
C THR A 204 -11.20 8.63 -14.68
N ASP A 205 -11.43 9.03 -15.92
CA ASP A 205 -10.82 10.21 -16.56
C ASP A 205 -11.25 11.52 -15.88
N GLU A 206 -12.56 11.67 -15.62
CA GLU A 206 -13.11 12.84 -14.95
C GLU A 206 -12.59 12.98 -13.50
N ARG A 207 -12.49 11.87 -12.75
CA ARG A 207 -11.99 11.90 -11.36
C ARG A 207 -10.52 12.30 -11.29
N VAL A 208 -9.69 11.84 -12.22
CA VAL A 208 -8.27 12.21 -12.28
C VAL A 208 -8.11 13.70 -12.56
N VAL A 209 -8.85 14.22 -13.54
CA VAL A 209 -8.85 15.66 -13.83
C VAL A 209 -9.31 16.46 -12.61
N ARG A 210 -10.43 16.06 -12.01
CA ARG A 210 -11.00 16.75 -10.85
C ARG A 210 -10.06 16.73 -9.64
N ALA A 211 -9.42 15.60 -9.35
CA ALA A 211 -8.45 15.50 -8.28
C ALA A 211 -7.25 16.43 -8.50
N THR A 212 -6.74 16.48 -9.73
CA THR A 212 -5.61 17.34 -10.10
C THR A 212 -5.97 18.84 -9.99
N GLU A 213 -7.15 19.23 -10.49
CA GLU A 213 -7.65 20.61 -10.39
C GLU A 213 -7.86 21.05 -8.95
N THR A 214 -8.45 20.19 -8.11
CA THR A 214 -8.71 20.48 -6.70
C THR A 214 -7.42 20.71 -5.91
N LEU A 215 -6.32 20.06 -6.32
CA LEU A 215 -5.02 20.17 -5.69
C LEU A 215 -4.10 21.19 -6.38
N ALA A 216 -4.59 21.95 -7.37
CA ALA A 216 -3.77 22.86 -8.17
C ALA A 216 -3.10 23.96 -7.33
N ASP A 217 -3.81 24.48 -6.33
CA ASP A 217 -3.34 25.58 -5.48
C ASP A 217 -2.53 25.12 -4.26
N VAL A 218 -2.32 23.80 -4.09
CA VAL A 218 -1.47 23.29 -3.01
C VAL A 218 -0.01 23.44 -3.40
N GLU A 219 0.65 24.43 -2.85
CA GLU A 219 2.04 24.79 -3.13
C GLU A 219 2.90 24.76 -1.86
N GLY A 220 4.23 24.79 -2.07
CA GLY A 220 5.23 24.85 -1.01
C GLY A 220 5.88 23.50 -0.70
N PRO A 221 6.80 23.47 0.26
CA PRO A 221 7.36 22.23 0.75
C PRO A 221 6.30 21.42 1.48
N LEU A 222 6.08 20.21 1.04
CA LEU A 222 5.18 19.25 1.68
C LEU A 222 5.98 18.13 2.32
N GLU A 223 5.37 17.51 3.32
CA GLU A 223 5.84 16.24 3.86
C GLU A 223 4.74 15.19 3.68
N GLN A 224 5.14 14.01 3.20
CA GLN A 224 4.28 12.83 3.13
C GLN A 224 4.59 11.93 4.30
N HIS A 225 3.59 11.61 5.12
CA HIS A 225 3.74 10.83 6.35
C HIS A 225 3.20 9.41 6.17
N TRP A 226 3.98 8.45 6.64
CA TRP A 226 3.66 7.04 6.59
C TRP A 226 3.88 6.39 7.94
N ARG A 227 2.97 5.52 8.34
CA ARG A 227 3.09 4.70 9.54
C ARG A 227 3.40 3.26 9.15
N TRP A 228 4.39 2.70 9.80
CA TRP A 228 4.73 1.31 9.66
C TRP A 228 4.38 0.52 10.93
N VAL A 229 4.06 -0.75 10.74
CA VAL A 229 3.80 -1.71 11.82
C VAL A 229 4.47 -3.02 11.44
N VAL A 230 5.20 -3.61 12.37
CA VAL A 230 5.78 -4.94 12.23
C VAL A 230 5.33 -5.81 13.40
N GLY A 231 4.81 -7.00 13.10
CA GLY A 231 4.31 -7.95 14.07
C GLY A 231 4.95 -9.32 13.90
N ARG A 232 5.08 -10.09 14.99
CA ARG A 232 5.62 -11.45 14.97
C ARG A 232 4.60 -12.44 15.50
N VAL A 233 4.59 -13.63 14.87
CA VAL A 233 3.80 -14.78 15.37
C VAL A 233 4.52 -15.35 16.57
N ALA A 234 3.82 -15.42 17.70
CA ALA A 234 4.30 -16.06 18.92
C ALA A 234 4.55 -17.56 18.72
#